data_5896f3a9af8928dda7ad7ea7e20f67bb
#
_entry.id   5896f3a9af8928dda7ad7ea7e20f67bb
#
_cell.length_a   1.000
_cell.length_b   1.000
_cell.length_c   1.000
_cell.angle_alpha   90.00
_cell.angle_beta   90.00
_cell.angle_gamma   90.00
#
_symmetry.space_group_name_H-M   'P 1'
#
loop_
_entity.id
_entity.type
_entity.pdbx_description
1 polymer ?
#
loop_
_entity_poly.entity_id
_entity_poly.type
_entity_poly.pdbx_seq_one_letter_code
_entity_poly.pdbx_strand_id
1 'polypeptide(L)'
;MNGTILSVEHLMMHFGGIKALNDVNLEVQRGSITALIGPNGAGKTTVFNCLTGFYKASGGNILFNTRSKTTNVIQILGQKFQPGDWINPAQFGQRLFYKMFGGTHLVNRAGLARTFQNIRLFREMSVVENLLVAQHMRVNRNLLAGVLNTPAYRRAESDALDRAFYWLE
;
A
#
# COMPACT_ATOMS: atom_id res chain seq x y z
N MET A 1 24.05 2.75 -2.93
CA MET A 1 23.01 3.77 -2.69
C MET A 1 22.28 3.40 -1.42
N ASN A 2 22.85 3.76 -0.29
CA ASN A 2 22.27 3.52 1.03
C ASN A 2 21.40 4.72 1.37
N GLY A 3 20.10 4.52 1.51
CA GLY A 3 19.18 5.58 1.92
C GLY A 3 17.94 4.99 2.58
N THR A 4 17.31 5.75 3.44
CA THR A 4 16.07 5.37 4.13
C THR A 4 14.95 5.13 3.12
N ILE A 5 14.39 3.91 3.09
CA ILE A 5 13.25 3.56 2.23
C ILE A 5 11.92 3.92 2.89
N LEU A 6 11.84 3.81 4.22
CA LEU A 6 10.65 4.13 5.00
C LEU A 6 11.05 4.94 6.22
N SER A 7 10.45 6.12 6.40
CA SER A 7 10.57 6.94 7.60
C SER A 7 9.20 7.10 8.23
N VAL A 8 9.12 6.87 9.51
CA VAL A 8 7.91 7.07 10.34
C VAL A 8 8.24 8.09 11.40
N GLU A 9 7.47 9.16 11.46
CA GLU A 9 7.70 10.30 12.31
C GLU A 9 6.45 10.58 13.14
N HIS A 10 6.61 10.62 14.45
CA HIS A 10 5.55 10.97 15.40
C HIS A 10 4.23 10.22 15.18
N LEU A 11 4.31 8.92 14.82
CA LEU A 11 3.13 8.13 14.50
C LEU A 11 2.25 7.93 15.74
N MET A 12 1.00 8.34 15.61
CA MET A 12 -0.02 8.20 16.64
C MET A 12 -1.22 7.43 16.13
N MET A 13 -1.77 6.55 16.96
CA MET A 13 -3.01 5.83 16.68
C MET A 13 -3.86 5.71 17.93
N HIS A 14 -5.08 6.23 17.83
CA HIS A 14 -6.06 6.20 18.91
C HIS A 14 -7.30 5.42 18.47
N PHE A 15 -7.78 4.55 19.33
CA PHE A 15 -9.05 3.84 19.19
C PHE A 15 -9.99 4.32 20.32
N GLY A 16 -10.86 5.28 20.01
CA GLY A 16 -11.62 5.95 21.05
C GLY A 16 -10.71 6.59 22.10
N GLY A 17 -10.83 6.19 23.36
CA GLY A 17 -9.99 6.68 24.47
C GLY A 17 -8.64 5.98 24.61
N ILE A 18 -8.37 4.92 23.86
CA ILE A 18 -7.15 4.11 23.98
C ILE A 18 -6.09 4.64 23.02
N LYS A 19 -4.92 5.03 23.55
CA LYS A 19 -3.73 5.37 22.76
C LYS A 19 -2.95 4.09 22.44
N ALA A 20 -3.18 3.51 21.26
CA ALA A 20 -2.50 2.29 20.82
C ALA A 20 -1.07 2.55 20.33
N LEU A 21 -0.84 3.73 19.73
CA LEU A 21 0.49 4.23 19.38
C LEU A 21 0.61 5.67 19.87
N ASN A 22 1.74 5.99 20.50
CA ASN A 22 2.02 7.32 21.02
C ASN A 22 3.46 7.70 20.65
N ASP A 23 3.59 8.61 19.69
CA ASP A 23 4.87 9.17 19.24
C ASP A 23 5.91 8.11 18.78
N VAL A 24 5.48 7.19 17.91
CA VAL A 24 6.39 6.16 17.38
C VAL A 24 7.21 6.71 16.23
N ASN A 25 8.54 6.58 16.36
CA ASN A 25 9.51 6.98 15.35
C ASN A 25 10.34 5.76 14.95
N LEU A 26 10.51 5.50 13.65
CA LEU A 26 11.35 4.43 13.13
C LEU A 26 11.79 4.70 11.70
N GLU A 27 12.93 4.14 11.32
CA GLU A 27 13.46 4.18 9.97
C GLU A 27 13.81 2.78 9.48
N VAL A 28 13.57 2.53 8.19
CA VAL A 28 13.99 1.31 7.52
C VAL A 28 14.93 1.68 6.37
N GLN A 29 16.11 1.09 6.39
CA GLN A 29 17.10 1.30 5.34
C GLN A 29 16.81 0.45 4.11
N ARG A 30 17.14 0.97 2.93
CA ARG A 30 16.97 0.25 1.67
C ARG A 30 17.85 -1.01 1.65
N GLY A 31 17.24 -2.14 1.28
CA GLY A 31 17.92 -3.43 1.20
C GLY A 31 18.18 -4.10 2.54
N SER A 32 17.65 -3.55 3.65
CA SER A 32 17.76 -4.15 4.98
C SER A 32 16.52 -5.00 5.33
N ILE A 33 16.72 -5.91 6.28
CA ILE A 33 15.64 -6.61 6.99
C ILE A 33 15.54 -5.95 8.36
N THR A 34 14.37 -5.38 8.67
CA THR A 34 14.12 -4.70 9.95
C THR A 34 13.03 -5.45 10.70
N ALA A 35 13.27 -5.77 11.98
CA ALA A 35 12.31 -6.44 12.84
C ALA A 35 11.75 -5.47 13.89
N LEU A 36 10.44 -5.56 14.13
CA LEU A 36 9.76 -4.85 15.22
C LEU A 36 9.47 -5.86 16.35
N ILE A 37 10.17 -5.73 17.47
CA ILE A 37 10.12 -6.65 18.59
C ILE A 37 9.45 -5.97 19.79
N GLY A 38 8.75 -6.74 20.60
CA GLY A 38 8.08 -6.28 21.83
C GLY A 38 7.05 -7.26 22.33
N PRO A 39 6.53 -7.10 23.55
CA PRO A 39 5.54 -7.97 24.16
C PRO A 39 4.19 -7.94 23.43
N ASN A 40 3.30 -8.89 23.75
CA ASN A 40 1.94 -8.85 23.25
C ASN A 40 1.22 -7.59 23.75
N GLY A 41 0.44 -6.95 22.90
CA GLY A 41 -0.22 -5.68 23.22
C GLY A 41 0.64 -4.42 23.01
N ALA A 42 1.95 -4.53 22.73
CA ALA A 42 2.84 -3.36 22.51
C ALA A 42 2.57 -2.55 21.24
N GLY A 43 1.49 -2.83 20.50
CA GLY A 43 1.12 -2.05 19.32
C GLY A 43 1.81 -2.46 18.01
N LYS A 44 2.62 -3.54 17.98
CA LYS A 44 3.34 -3.99 16.76
C LYS A 44 2.41 -4.14 15.55
N THR A 45 1.32 -4.88 15.71
CA THR A 45 0.33 -5.07 14.64
C THR A 45 -0.33 -3.75 14.23
N THR A 46 -0.53 -2.83 15.17
CA THR A 46 -1.07 -1.50 14.90
C THR A 46 -0.12 -0.68 14.04
N VAL A 47 1.20 -0.72 14.31
CA VAL A 47 2.21 -0.10 13.44
C VAL A 47 2.12 -0.66 12.03
N PHE A 48 2.15 -1.99 11.84
CA PHE A 48 2.03 -2.61 10.52
C PHE A 48 0.70 -2.24 9.82
N ASN A 49 -0.41 -2.17 10.55
CA ASN A 49 -1.70 -1.76 10.00
C ASN A 49 -1.70 -0.29 9.54
N CYS A 50 -1.02 0.60 10.25
CA CYS A 50 -0.85 1.99 9.83
C CYS A 50 0.06 2.10 8.60
N LEU A 51 1.20 1.39 8.58
CA LEU A 51 2.14 1.39 7.45
C LEU A 51 1.50 0.91 6.15
N THR A 52 0.65 -0.12 6.23
CA THR A 52 -0.01 -0.72 5.07
C THR A 52 -1.38 -0.12 4.75
N GLY A 53 -1.81 0.88 5.52
CA GLY A 53 -3.04 1.61 5.27
C GLY A 53 -4.32 0.91 5.69
N PHE A 54 -4.25 -0.18 6.47
CA PHE A 54 -5.42 -0.79 7.09
C PHE A 54 -6.04 0.11 8.15
N TYR A 55 -5.19 0.85 8.89
CA TYR A 55 -5.63 1.87 9.81
C TYR A 55 -5.17 3.23 9.32
N LYS A 56 -6.06 4.20 9.34
CA LYS A 56 -5.73 5.61 9.15
C LYS A 56 -5.15 6.13 10.45
N ALA A 57 -3.86 6.40 10.48
CA ALA A 57 -3.20 6.95 11.65
C ALA A 57 -3.89 8.23 12.13
N SER A 58 -3.92 8.43 13.45
CA SER A 58 -4.51 9.62 14.06
C SER A 58 -3.62 10.85 13.91
N GLY A 59 -2.30 10.66 13.75
CA GLY A 59 -1.32 11.70 13.54
C GLY A 59 0.03 11.16 13.14
N GLY A 60 0.95 12.07 12.80
CA GLY A 60 2.31 11.76 12.36
C GLY A 60 2.48 11.71 10.85
N ASN A 61 3.61 11.20 10.40
CA ASN A 61 3.96 11.01 9.00
C ASN A 61 4.48 9.60 8.75
N ILE A 62 4.18 9.04 7.58
CA ILE A 62 4.74 7.79 7.08
C ILE A 62 5.24 8.09 5.67
N LEU A 63 6.54 8.27 5.52
CA LEU A 63 7.20 8.64 4.27
C LEU A 63 7.81 7.40 3.62
N PHE A 64 7.33 7.03 2.46
CA PHE A 64 7.86 5.95 1.66
C PHE A 64 8.64 6.48 0.47
N ASN A 65 9.95 6.22 0.46
CA ASN A 65 10.91 6.75 -0.49
C ASN A 65 11.23 5.71 -1.57
N THR A 66 10.62 5.83 -2.73
CA THR A 66 11.04 5.09 -3.92
C THR A 66 12.24 5.78 -4.58
N ARG A 67 12.83 5.17 -5.62
CA ARG A 67 13.93 5.80 -6.37
C ARG A 67 13.50 7.09 -7.07
N SER A 68 12.23 7.24 -7.40
CA SER A 68 11.70 8.34 -8.20
C SER A 68 10.80 9.30 -7.41
N LYS A 69 10.27 8.89 -6.27
CA LYS A 69 9.25 9.66 -5.55
C LYS A 69 9.21 9.32 -4.07
N THR A 70 9.01 10.35 -3.24
CA THR A 70 8.57 10.21 -1.84
C THR A 70 7.05 10.30 -1.78
N THR A 71 6.43 9.34 -1.12
CA THR A 71 4.97 9.26 -0.95
C THR A 71 4.65 9.25 0.55
N ASN A 72 3.79 10.16 1.00
CA ASN A 72 3.27 10.11 2.36
C ASN A 72 2.03 9.20 2.40
N VAL A 73 2.16 8.06 3.08
CA VAL A 73 1.11 7.03 3.18
C VAL A 73 -0.15 7.60 3.85
N ILE A 74 0.01 8.42 4.90
CA ILE A 74 -1.13 9.02 5.61
C ILE A 74 -1.92 9.95 4.68
N GLN A 75 -1.22 10.69 3.83
CA GLN A 75 -1.85 11.60 2.87
C GLN A 75 -2.70 10.85 1.84
N ILE A 76 -2.17 9.78 1.24
CA ILE A 76 -2.89 8.99 0.22
C ILE A 76 -4.05 8.16 0.79
N LEU A 77 -4.07 7.94 2.11
CA LEU A 77 -5.20 7.31 2.81
C LEU A 77 -6.33 8.31 3.15
N GLY A 78 -6.13 9.58 2.84
CA GLY A 78 -7.09 10.66 3.09
C GLY A 78 -7.02 11.16 4.53
N GLN A 79 -6.23 12.20 4.73
CA GLN A 79 -6.15 12.94 6.00
C GLN A 79 -7.48 13.65 6.33
N LYS A 80 -7.70 13.92 7.61
CA LYS A 80 -8.79 14.80 8.05
C LYS A 80 -8.57 16.22 7.51
N PHE A 81 -9.67 16.90 7.16
CA PHE A 81 -9.60 18.32 6.77
C PHE A 81 -9.05 19.15 7.93
N GLN A 82 -8.20 20.11 7.59
CA GLN A 82 -7.68 21.09 8.53
C GLN A 82 -8.26 22.48 8.19
N PRO A 83 -8.38 23.39 9.16
CA PRO A 83 -8.95 24.72 8.93
C PRO A 83 -8.25 25.51 7.80
N GLY A 84 -6.94 25.30 7.60
CA GLY A 84 -6.16 25.94 6.53
C GLY A 84 -6.41 25.40 5.11
N ASP A 85 -7.08 24.26 4.96
CA ASP A 85 -7.33 23.68 3.62
C ASP A 85 -8.25 24.53 2.76
N TRP A 86 -9.15 25.30 3.41
CA TRP A 86 -10.06 26.21 2.72
C TRP A 86 -9.36 27.38 2.04
N ILE A 87 -8.13 27.69 2.45
CA ILE A 87 -7.34 28.79 1.90
C ILE A 87 -6.60 28.36 0.61
N ASN A 88 -6.34 27.05 0.43
CA ASN A 88 -5.63 26.52 -0.73
C ASN A 88 -6.50 25.52 -1.50
N PRO A 89 -7.15 25.93 -2.62
CA PRO A 89 -8.05 25.08 -3.41
C PRO A 89 -7.40 23.81 -3.93
N ALA A 90 -6.10 23.84 -4.27
CA ALA A 90 -5.37 22.68 -4.77
C ALA A 90 -5.18 21.62 -3.69
N GLN A 91 -4.86 22.04 -2.46
CA GLN A 91 -4.74 21.12 -1.31
C GLN A 91 -6.10 20.56 -0.90
N PHE A 92 -7.14 21.41 -0.93
CA PHE A 92 -8.51 20.99 -0.66
C PHE A 92 -8.96 19.90 -1.66
N GLY A 93 -8.78 20.15 -2.95
CA GLY A 93 -9.12 19.19 -4.01
C GLY A 93 -8.36 17.87 -3.88
N GLN A 94 -7.07 17.92 -3.59
CA GLN A 94 -6.24 16.73 -3.38
C GLN A 94 -6.70 15.93 -2.14
N ARG A 95 -6.98 16.58 -1.02
CA ARG A 95 -7.49 15.91 0.19
C ARG A 95 -8.87 15.32 -0.02
N LEU A 96 -9.76 16.03 -0.72
CA LEU A 96 -11.07 15.54 -1.09
C LEU A 96 -10.96 14.28 -1.97
N PHE A 97 -10.09 14.31 -2.99
CA PHE A 97 -9.83 13.16 -3.84
C PHE A 97 -9.37 11.94 -3.03
N TYR A 98 -8.34 12.09 -2.19
CA TYR A 98 -7.87 10.97 -1.37
C TYR A 98 -8.86 10.54 -0.28
N LYS A 99 -9.76 11.43 0.17
CA LYS A 99 -10.82 11.06 1.11
C LYS A 99 -11.89 10.19 0.43
N MET A 100 -12.16 10.42 -0.85
CA MET A 100 -13.14 9.65 -1.62
C MET A 100 -12.55 8.37 -2.23
N PHE A 101 -11.33 8.45 -2.74
CA PHE A 101 -10.68 7.38 -3.52
C PHE A 101 -9.43 6.82 -2.84
N GLY A 102 -9.02 7.33 -1.68
CA GLY A 102 -7.88 6.85 -0.91
C GLY A 102 -8.12 5.47 -0.30
N GLY A 103 -7.07 4.66 -0.23
CA GLY A 103 -7.16 3.34 0.39
C GLY A 103 -5.88 2.51 0.27
N THR A 104 -5.92 1.31 0.84
CA THR A 104 -4.80 0.35 0.86
C THR A 104 -4.25 0.02 -0.53
N HIS A 105 -5.11 0.07 -1.56
CA HIS A 105 -4.70 -0.17 -2.94
C HIS A 105 -3.72 0.89 -3.47
N LEU A 106 -3.79 2.15 -3.00
CA LEU A 106 -2.84 3.20 -3.36
C LEU A 106 -1.49 2.98 -2.65
N VAL A 107 -1.52 2.50 -1.41
CA VAL A 107 -0.30 2.13 -0.67
C VAL A 107 0.43 0.99 -1.39
N ASN A 108 -0.31 -0.03 -1.81
CA ASN A 108 0.25 -1.14 -2.58
C ASN A 108 0.81 -0.65 -3.93
N ARG A 109 0.10 0.21 -4.65
CA ARG A 109 0.61 0.85 -5.89
C ARG A 109 1.88 1.68 -5.68
N ALA A 110 2.02 2.29 -4.50
CA ALA A 110 3.25 3.00 -4.15
C ALA A 110 4.45 2.05 -3.96
N GLY A 111 4.20 0.74 -3.82
CA GLY A 111 5.22 -0.30 -3.69
C GLY A 111 5.35 -0.90 -2.28
N LEU A 112 4.43 -0.57 -1.37
CA LEU A 112 4.43 -1.08 -0.01
C LEU A 112 3.38 -2.19 0.13
N ALA A 113 3.82 -3.45 0.07
CA ALA A 113 2.96 -4.62 0.15
C ALA A 113 3.06 -5.31 1.52
N ARG A 114 2.02 -6.04 1.89
CA ARG A 114 1.97 -6.85 3.10
C ARG A 114 1.62 -8.30 2.75
N THR A 115 2.33 -9.23 3.37
CA THR A 115 1.93 -10.64 3.38
C THR A 115 0.92 -10.87 4.51
N PHE A 116 -0.10 -11.70 4.24
CA PHE A 116 -1.12 -12.05 5.22
C PHE A 116 -0.87 -13.47 5.73
N GLN A 117 -1.09 -13.69 7.00
CA GLN A 117 -0.95 -15.01 7.63
C GLN A 117 -1.95 -16.02 7.06
N ASN A 118 -3.18 -15.58 6.79
CA ASN A 118 -4.24 -16.39 6.20
C ASN A 118 -4.47 -15.96 4.75
N ILE A 119 -3.80 -16.64 3.83
CA ILE A 119 -4.01 -16.44 2.40
C ILE A 119 -5.28 -17.20 2.00
N ARG A 120 -6.28 -16.48 1.46
CA ARG A 120 -7.48 -17.07 0.87
C ARG A 120 -7.29 -17.14 -0.63
N LEU A 121 -7.11 -18.35 -1.12
CA LEU A 121 -7.13 -18.63 -2.55
C LEU A 121 -8.58 -18.76 -3.05
N PHE A 122 -8.79 -18.47 -4.31
CA PHE A 122 -10.03 -18.76 -5.01
C PHE A 122 -10.09 -20.27 -5.27
N ARG A 123 -10.89 -20.99 -4.51
CA ARG A 123 -10.93 -22.47 -4.51
C ARG A 123 -11.40 -23.07 -5.82
N GLU A 124 -12.27 -22.36 -6.52
CA GLU A 124 -12.85 -22.77 -7.83
C GLU A 124 -11.92 -22.46 -9.01
N MET A 125 -10.79 -21.81 -8.75
CA MET A 125 -9.79 -21.48 -9.76
C MET A 125 -8.57 -22.39 -9.62
N SER A 126 -7.94 -22.70 -10.75
CA SER A 126 -6.66 -23.39 -10.79
C SER A 126 -5.55 -22.55 -10.13
N VAL A 127 -4.42 -23.17 -9.85
CA VAL A 127 -3.24 -22.48 -9.28
C VAL A 127 -2.76 -21.37 -10.22
N VAL A 128 -2.70 -21.65 -11.53
CA VAL A 128 -2.30 -20.69 -12.56
C VAL A 128 -3.24 -19.47 -12.57
N GLU A 129 -4.54 -19.70 -12.53
CA GLU A 129 -5.55 -18.62 -12.49
C GLU A 129 -5.41 -17.77 -11.23
N ASN A 130 -5.16 -18.37 -10.06
CA ASN A 130 -4.86 -17.62 -8.84
C ASN A 130 -3.61 -16.74 -8.99
N LEU A 131 -2.54 -17.25 -9.64
CA LEU A 131 -1.34 -16.48 -9.93
C LEU A 131 -1.59 -15.35 -10.94
N LEU A 132 -2.45 -15.57 -11.93
CA LEU A 132 -2.85 -14.53 -12.88
C LEU A 132 -3.65 -13.42 -12.18
N VAL A 133 -4.59 -13.77 -11.29
CA VAL A 133 -5.33 -12.78 -10.47
C VAL A 133 -4.37 -11.98 -9.61
N ALA A 134 -3.35 -12.59 -9.01
CA ALA A 134 -2.34 -11.88 -8.23
C ALA A 134 -1.55 -10.85 -9.06
N GLN A 135 -1.44 -11.04 -10.37
CA GLN A 135 -0.76 -10.14 -11.29
C GLN A 135 -1.64 -8.99 -11.82
N HIS A 136 -2.90 -8.87 -11.38
CA HIS A 136 -3.87 -7.90 -11.91
C HIS A 136 -3.38 -6.44 -11.96
N MET A 137 -2.39 -6.07 -11.14
CA MET A 137 -1.78 -4.74 -11.15
C MET A 137 -0.84 -4.52 -12.35
N ARG A 138 -0.32 -5.58 -12.93
CA ARG A 138 0.67 -5.55 -14.03
C ARG A 138 0.07 -5.85 -15.39
N VAL A 139 -1.13 -6.44 -15.41
CA VAL A 139 -1.84 -6.76 -16.66
C VAL A 139 -2.54 -5.53 -17.21
N ASN A 140 -2.64 -5.44 -18.53
CA ASN A 140 -3.34 -4.36 -19.22
C ASN A 140 -4.83 -4.39 -18.85
N ARG A 141 -5.33 -3.29 -18.26
CA ARG A 141 -6.71 -3.16 -17.77
C ARG A 141 -7.66 -2.55 -18.79
N ASN A 142 -7.22 -2.34 -20.01
CA ASN A 142 -8.08 -1.79 -21.04
C ASN A 142 -9.10 -2.84 -21.49
N LEU A 143 -10.32 -2.73 -20.95
CA LEU A 143 -11.44 -3.65 -21.27
C LEU A 143 -11.71 -3.69 -22.78
N LEU A 144 -11.62 -2.56 -23.46
CA LEU A 144 -11.81 -2.51 -24.92
C LEU A 144 -10.72 -3.29 -25.66
N ALA A 145 -9.47 -3.18 -25.21
CA ALA A 145 -8.36 -3.95 -25.78
C ALA A 145 -8.54 -5.46 -25.57
N GLY A 146 -9.12 -5.86 -24.42
CA GLY A 146 -9.46 -7.25 -24.11
C GLY A 146 -10.60 -7.78 -24.99
N VAL A 147 -11.70 -7.02 -25.09
CA VAL A 147 -12.87 -7.39 -25.92
C VAL A 147 -12.48 -7.49 -27.40
N LEU A 148 -11.66 -6.55 -27.89
CA LEU A 148 -11.18 -6.54 -29.27
C LEU A 148 -10.00 -7.50 -29.51
N ASN A 149 -9.53 -8.20 -28.47
CA ASN A 149 -8.44 -9.17 -28.53
C ASN A 149 -7.19 -8.64 -29.28
N THR A 150 -6.79 -7.43 -28.95
CA THR A 150 -5.68 -6.74 -29.63
C THR A 150 -4.34 -7.49 -29.47
N PRO A 151 -3.39 -7.37 -30.42
CA PRO A 151 -2.07 -8.00 -30.30
C PRO A 151 -1.31 -7.60 -29.05
N ALA A 152 -1.49 -6.34 -28.58
CA ALA A 152 -0.89 -5.85 -27.33
C ALA A 152 -1.50 -6.53 -26.10
N TYR A 153 -2.80 -6.81 -26.11
CA TYR A 153 -3.48 -7.52 -25.04
C TYR A 153 -3.02 -8.98 -24.96
N ARG A 154 -2.95 -9.68 -26.11
CA ARG A 154 -2.44 -11.08 -26.18
C ARG A 154 -1.01 -11.21 -25.68
N ARG A 155 -0.12 -10.27 -26.03
CA ARG A 155 1.27 -10.26 -25.53
C ARG A 155 1.30 -10.12 -24.01
N ALA A 156 0.53 -9.17 -23.45
CA ALA A 156 0.48 -8.96 -22.01
C ALA A 156 -0.09 -10.18 -21.25
N GLU A 157 -1.02 -10.92 -21.86
CA GLU A 157 -1.58 -12.16 -21.32
C GLU A 157 -0.55 -13.30 -21.38
N SER A 158 0.14 -13.47 -22.51
CA SER A 158 1.24 -14.44 -22.64
C SER A 158 2.35 -14.19 -21.62
N ASP A 159 2.81 -12.94 -21.49
CA ASP A 159 3.81 -12.55 -20.50
C ASP A 159 3.36 -12.81 -19.05
N ALA A 160 2.05 -12.69 -18.78
CA ALA A 160 1.50 -12.99 -17.47
C ALA A 160 1.46 -14.49 -17.18
N LEU A 161 1.13 -15.31 -18.19
CA LEU A 161 1.20 -16.77 -18.12
C LEU A 161 2.63 -17.27 -17.91
N ASP A 162 3.59 -16.77 -18.68
CA ASP A 162 5.00 -17.14 -18.55
C ASP A 162 5.53 -16.84 -17.14
N ARG A 163 5.18 -15.67 -16.57
CA ARG A 163 5.50 -15.35 -15.18
C ARG A 163 4.80 -16.26 -14.17
N ALA A 164 3.55 -16.67 -14.44
CA ALA A 164 2.84 -17.58 -13.55
C ALA A 164 3.52 -18.97 -13.53
N PHE A 165 3.92 -19.49 -14.68
CA PHE A 165 4.64 -20.76 -14.77
C PHE A 165 6.03 -20.69 -14.14
N TYR A 166 6.77 -19.60 -14.31
CA TYR A 166 8.07 -19.40 -13.65
C TYR A 166 8.01 -19.56 -12.12
N TRP A 167 6.88 -19.19 -11.49
CA TRP A 167 6.69 -19.35 -10.05
C TRP A 167 6.20 -20.75 -9.64
N LEU A 168 5.88 -21.61 -10.59
CA LEU A 168 5.44 -22.99 -10.33
C LEU A 168 6.59 -24.01 -10.48
N GLU A 169 7.69 -23.61 -11.09
CA GLU A 169 8.94 -24.37 -11.17
C GLU A 169 9.81 -24.16 -9.91
#